data_08cc451dede4c1bb41d3811b4e1409c0
#
_entry.id   08cc451dede4c1bb41d3811b4e1409c0
#
_cell.length_a   1.000
_cell.length_b   1.000
_cell.length_c   1.000
_cell.angle_alpha   90.00
_cell.angle_beta   90.00
_cell.angle_gamma   90.00
#
_symmetry.space_group_name_H-M   'P 1'
#
loop_
_entity.id
_entity.type
_entity.pdbx_description
1 polymer ?
#
loop_
_entity_poly.entity_id
_entity_poly.type
_entity_poly.pdbx_seq_one_letter_code
_entity_poly.pdbx_strand_id
1 'polypeptide(L)'
;MSIVMSLVGVVVLLFVGFLFSNNKKAINLRTVAGAFLIQAAFGGFVLYVPVGKDILKGVSDAVYSVIDKANDGIRFLFGDLANFKMGFLFVVHVLPVIVFFSSLIAVLYYLGIMQWVIRILGGALQKALGTSRTESMAATANIFVGQTEAPLVVRPFIPTMTESELFAVMVGGLASIAGSVMAGYAQMGVPMEYLVAASFMAAPGGLLMAKLMHPETQSTQDDIITLPDDPDKPSNVLDAAASGASAGMQLALNVGAMLLAFVGLIALINSMIGGIGEMLGYGDAALATAFNALQQAAAATPELQAAFNGSLQALAEQAHVAVNALAITEVDRQWVIDAFTPLQQPELAAASKAVVDAAAAHISLEMILGYIFMPLAWLIGVPWNEAMLAGSFIGQKIVVNEFVAYSYFAPYLKDLADGGQIVAQTGVAMSDKTKAIISFALCGFANLSSIAILLGGLGGMAPSRRHELARLGMRAVVAGSLANLMSATLAGLFITLS
;
A
#
# COMPACT_ATOMS: atom_id res chain seq x y z
N MET A 1 -14.59 -22.16 0.58
CA MET A 1 -14.98 -21.02 -0.29
C MET A 1 -13.79 -20.10 -0.59
N SER A 2 -12.99 -19.72 0.39
CA SER A 2 -11.86 -18.78 0.22
C SER A 2 -10.73 -19.25 -0.72
N ILE A 3 -10.35 -20.54 -0.69
CA ILE A 3 -9.34 -21.13 -1.60
C ILE A 3 -9.81 -21.07 -3.06
N VAL A 4 -11.07 -21.43 -3.30
CA VAL A 4 -11.65 -21.40 -4.65
C VAL A 4 -11.64 -19.97 -5.21
N MET A 5 -11.98 -18.97 -4.38
CA MET A 5 -11.94 -17.56 -4.80
C MET A 5 -10.52 -17.11 -5.14
N SER A 6 -9.52 -17.46 -4.33
CA SER A 6 -8.12 -17.14 -4.66
C SER A 6 -7.67 -17.77 -5.98
N LEU A 7 -8.06 -19.02 -6.26
CA LEU A 7 -7.77 -19.67 -7.54
C LEU A 7 -8.48 -18.98 -8.72
N VAL A 8 -9.75 -18.63 -8.55
CA VAL A 8 -10.51 -17.82 -9.52
C VAL A 8 -9.82 -16.48 -9.74
N GLY A 9 -9.37 -15.83 -8.65
CA GLY A 9 -8.62 -14.57 -8.69
C GLY A 9 -7.36 -14.66 -9.55
N VAL A 10 -6.55 -15.71 -9.38
CA VAL A 10 -5.38 -15.96 -10.22
C VAL A 10 -5.76 -16.02 -11.70
N VAL A 11 -6.79 -16.81 -12.04
CA VAL A 11 -7.23 -16.96 -13.44
C VAL A 11 -7.75 -15.64 -14.00
N VAL A 12 -8.55 -14.90 -13.23
CA VAL A 12 -9.10 -13.62 -13.68
C VAL A 12 -8.02 -12.56 -13.85
N LEU A 13 -7.04 -12.46 -12.92
CA LEU A 13 -5.92 -11.51 -13.05
C LEU A 13 -5.08 -11.81 -14.30
N LEU A 14 -4.78 -13.08 -14.58
CA LEU A 14 -4.11 -13.48 -15.83
C LEU A 14 -4.96 -13.15 -17.05
N PHE A 15 -6.27 -13.40 -17.00
CA PHE A 15 -7.19 -13.10 -18.09
C PHE A 15 -7.30 -11.60 -18.36
N VAL A 16 -7.34 -10.77 -17.31
CA VAL A 16 -7.31 -9.30 -17.43
C VAL A 16 -6.01 -8.86 -18.09
N GLY A 17 -4.85 -9.36 -17.63
CA GLY A 17 -3.56 -9.07 -18.27
C GLY A 17 -3.54 -9.49 -19.76
N PHE A 18 -4.11 -10.64 -20.08
CA PHE A 18 -4.27 -11.12 -21.47
C PHE A 18 -5.20 -10.21 -22.30
N LEU A 19 -6.30 -9.72 -21.74
CA LEU A 19 -7.20 -8.79 -22.43
C LEU A 19 -6.50 -7.48 -22.80
N PHE A 20 -5.65 -6.96 -21.90
CA PHE A 20 -4.86 -5.74 -22.12
C PHE A 20 -3.60 -5.96 -22.95
N SER A 21 -3.36 -7.16 -23.46
CA SER A 21 -2.20 -7.45 -24.31
C SER A 21 -2.31 -6.76 -25.67
N ASN A 22 -1.23 -6.08 -26.11
CA ASN A 22 -1.16 -5.45 -27.44
C ASN A 22 -1.03 -6.49 -28.55
N ASN A 23 -0.39 -7.64 -28.29
CA ASN A 23 -0.20 -8.67 -29.28
C ASN A 23 -0.34 -10.07 -28.66
N LYS A 24 -1.57 -10.56 -28.61
CA LYS A 24 -1.90 -11.86 -28.00
C LYS A 24 -1.19 -13.04 -28.63
N LYS A 25 -0.84 -12.94 -29.93
CA LYS A 25 -0.16 -14.03 -30.66
C LYS A 25 1.35 -14.08 -30.37
N ALA A 26 1.94 -12.98 -29.92
CA ALA A 26 3.36 -12.90 -29.60
C ALA A 26 3.66 -13.29 -28.15
N ILE A 27 2.65 -13.62 -27.33
CA ILE A 27 2.85 -14.01 -25.93
C ILE A 27 3.70 -15.29 -25.87
N ASN A 28 4.87 -15.17 -25.23
CA ASN A 28 5.76 -16.29 -24.99
C ASN A 28 5.30 -17.08 -23.75
N LEU A 29 4.70 -18.25 -23.97
CA LEU A 29 4.19 -19.06 -22.87
C LEU A 29 5.28 -19.52 -21.89
N ARG A 30 6.52 -19.76 -22.36
CA ARG A 30 7.65 -20.12 -21.48
C ARG A 30 7.92 -18.98 -20.48
N THR A 31 7.98 -17.76 -20.96
CA THR A 31 8.27 -16.59 -20.13
C THR A 31 7.11 -16.34 -19.14
N VAL A 32 5.87 -16.31 -19.61
CA VAL A 32 4.68 -16.02 -18.80
C VAL A 32 4.43 -17.14 -17.79
N ALA A 33 4.39 -18.39 -18.20
CA ALA A 33 4.19 -19.52 -17.29
C ALA A 33 5.37 -19.71 -16.34
N GLY A 34 6.61 -19.53 -16.82
CA GLY A 34 7.81 -19.57 -15.99
C GLY A 34 7.81 -18.51 -14.90
N ALA A 35 7.47 -17.27 -15.26
CA ALA A 35 7.39 -16.16 -14.28
C ALA A 35 6.29 -16.41 -13.23
N PHE A 36 5.12 -16.87 -13.65
CA PHE A 36 4.06 -17.28 -12.73
C PHE A 36 4.48 -18.41 -11.80
N LEU A 37 5.11 -19.46 -12.35
CA LEU A 37 5.58 -20.59 -11.55
C LEU A 37 6.65 -20.19 -10.54
N ILE A 38 7.61 -19.33 -10.93
CA ILE A 38 8.63 -18.84 -10.00
C ILE A 38 7.97 -18.01 -8.88
N GLN A 39 7.04 -17.10 -9.23
CA GLN A 39 6.31 -16.30 -8.25
C GLN A 39 5.51 -17.18 -7.29
N ALA A 40 4.75 -18.15 -7.80
CA ALA A 40 3.93 -19.05 -7.01
C ALA A 40 4.77 -20.02 -6.18
N ALA A 41 5.85 -20.59 -6.75
CA ALA A 41 6.74 -21.49 -6.03
C ALA A 41 7.47 -20.78 -4.90
N PHE A 42 7.97 -19.57 -5.15
CA PHE A 42 8.60 -18.77 -4.10
C PHE A 42 7.59 -18.42 -3.00
N GLY A 43 6.42 -17.88 -3.35
CA GLY A 43 5.37 -17.57 -2.37
C GLY A 43 4.93 -18.81 -1.58
N GLY A 44 4.72 -19.95 -2.25
CA GLY A 44 4.39 -21.22 -1.59
C GLY A 44 5.50 -21.70 -0.68
N PHE A 45 6.76 -21.59 -1.08
CA PHE A 45 7.89 -21.97 -0.26
C PHE A 45 7.97 -21.12 1.02
N VAL A 46 7.93 -19.80 0.92
CA VAL A 46 8.15 -18.92 2.08
C VAL A 46 6.91 -18.70 2.96
N LEU A 47 5.68 -18.92 2.43
CA LEU A 47 4.44 -18.68 3.19
C LEU A 47 3.74 -19.97 3.66
N TYR A 48 4.04 -21.11 3.04
CA TYR A 48 3.38 -22.39 3.37
C TYR A 48 4.34 -23.42 3.92
N VAL A 49 5.54 -23.61 3.30
CA VAL A 49 6.49 -24.66 3.75
C VAL A 49 7.21 -24.21 5.03
N PRO A 50 7.23 -25.04 6.12
CA PRO A 50 7.82 -24.65 7.40
C PRO A 50 9.26 -24.14 7.29
N VAL A 51 10.13 -24.87 6.59
CA VAL A 51 11.54 -24.46 6.40
C VAL A 51 11.64 -23.12 5.68
N GLY A 52 10.76 -22.86 4.69
CA GLY A 52 10.71 -21.59 3.99
C GLY A 52 10.26 -20.44 4.89
N LYS A 53 9.29 -20.69 5.79
CA LYS A 53 8.86 -19.72 6.81
C LYS A 53 10.00 -19.36 7.76
N ASP A 54 10.76 -20.37 8.21
CA ASP A 54 11.90 -20.15 9.12
C ASP A 54 13.01 -19.33 8.42
N ILE A 55 13.29 -19.63 7.17
CA ILE A 55 14.25 -18.84 6.37
C ILE A 55 13.74 -17.41 6.20
N LEU A 56 12.49 -17.21 5.79
CA LEU A 56 11.88 -15.89 5.63
C LEU A 56 11.94 -15.10 6.93
N LYS A 57 11.58 -15.73 8.05
CA LYS A 57 11.67 -15.12 9.36
C LYS A 57 13.10 -14.72 9.71
N GLY A 58 14.08 -15.61 9.51
CA GLY A 58 15.49 -15.29 9.75
C GLY A 58 16.01 -14.12 8.93
N VAL A 59 15.62 -14.04 7.65
CA VAL A 59 15.96 -12.89 6.79
C VAL A 59 15.26 -11.63 7.28
N SER A 60 13.98 -11.72 7.64
CA SER A 60 13.20 -10.58 8.14
C SER A 60 13.73 -10.05 9.46
N ASP A 61 14.10 -10.94 10.38
CA ASP A 61 14.72 -10.60 11.67
C ASP A 61 16.08 -9.91 11.46
N ALA A 62 16.88 -10.38 10.49
CA ALA A 62 18.13 -9.74 10.13
C ALA A 62 17.92 -8.32 9.57
N VAL A 63 16.96 -8.14 8.66
CA VAL A 63 16.60 -6.82 8.12
C VAL A 63 16.07 -5.92 9.24
N TYR A 64 15.21 -6.45 10.12
CA TYR A 64 14.67 -5.70 11.24
C TYR A 64 15.78 -5.27 12.23
N SER A 65 16.74 -6.14 12.51
CA SER A 65 17.92 -5.82 13.34
C SER A 65 18.74 -4.67 12.76
N VAL A 66 18.84 -4.60 11.43
CA VAL A 66 19.51 -3.47 10.75
C VAL A 66 18.69 -2.19 10.88
N ILE A 67 17.36 -2.28 10.68
CA ILE A 67 16.43 -1.14 10.86
C ILE A 67 16.53 -0.59 12.28
N ASP A 68 16.62 -1.48 13.27
CA ASP A 68 16.72 -1.08 14.69
C ASP A 68 17.95 -0.20 14.97
N LYS A 69 19.04 -0.37 14.21
CA LYS A 69 20.23 0.50 14.32
C LYS A 69 19.96 1.95 13.91
N ALA A 70 18.94 2.20 13.08
CA ALA A 70 18.52 3.57 12.79
C ALA A 70 18.04 4.30 14.04
N ASN A 71 17.48 3.57 15.03
CA ASN A 71 16.98 4.16 16.26
C ASN A 71 18.07 4.87 17.08
N ASP A 72 19.34 4.45 16.97
CA ASP A 72 20.44 5.14 17.65
C ASP A 72 20.63 6.55 17.08
N GLY A 73 20.59 6.72 15.76
CA GLY A 73 20.61 8.02 15.09
C GLY A 73 19.36 8.84 15.36
N ILE A 74 18.19 8.20 15.40
CA ILE A 74 16.91 8.86 15.70
C ILE A 74 16.92 9.41 17.15
N ARG A 75 17.36 8.60 18.10
CA ARG A 75 17.50 9.04 19.50
C ARG A 75 18.50 10.19 19.66
N PHE A 76 19.61 10.16 18.93
CA PHE A 76 20.58 11.23 18.93
C PHE A 76 19.99 12.55 18.43
N LEU A 77 19.19 12.53 17.36
CA LEU A 77 18.63 13.75 16.76
C LEU A 77 17.37 14.24 17.47
N PHE A 78 16.49 13.35 17.92
CA PHE A 78 15.14 13.68 18.39
C PHE A 78 14.94 13.43 19.89
N GLY A 79 15.96 12.88 20.59
CA GLY A 79 15.93 12.67 22.04
C GLY A 79 14.69 11.84 22.47
N ASP A 80 13.96 12.36 23.44
CA ASP A 80 12.80 11.70 24.03
C ASP A 80 11.62 11.47 23.07
N LEU A 81 11.53 12.20 21.96
CA LEU A 81 10.51 11.98 20.93
C LEU A 81 10.66 10.61 20.26
N ALA A 82 11.89 10.08 20.23
CA ALA A 82 12.18 8.75 19.69
C ALA A 82 11.61 7.60 20.55
N ASN A 83 11.25 7.86 21.81
CA ASN A 83 10.79 6.84 22.78
C ASN A 83 9.26 6.66 22.81
N PHE A 84 8.53 7.08 21.80
CA PHE A 84 7.06 6.99 21.70
C PHE A 84 6.29 7.64 22.88
N LYS A 85 6.92 8.50 23.68
CA LYS A 85 6.28 9.18 24.83
C LYS A 85 5.09 10.05 24.41
N MET A 86 5.10 10.57 23.17
CA MET A 86 3.99 11.34 22.57
C MET A 86 3.19 10.52 21.56
N GLY A 87 3.30 9.18 21.61
CA GLY A 87 2.72 8.28 20.61
C GLY A 87 3.57 8.16 19.35
N PHE A 88 2.97 7.60 18.30
CA PHE A 88 3.63 7.40 17.01
C PHE A 88 3.66 8.71 16.21
N LEU A 89 4.86 9.22 15.93
CA LEU A 89 5.09 10.41 15.10
C LEU A 89 5.77 9.99 13.79
N PHE A 90 5.06 10.05 12.68
CA PHE A 90 5.55 9.61 11.36
C PHE A 90 6.89 10.27 10.98
N VAL A 91 7.01 11.59 11.21
CA VAL A 91 8.20 12.37 10.89
C VAL A 91 9.44 11.95 11.70
N VAL A 92 9.24 11.38 12.88
CA VAL A 92 10.33 10.94 13.79
C VAL A 92 10.64 9.46 13.61
N HIS A 93 9.60 8.61 13.46
CA HIS A 93 9.77 7.16 13.50
C HIS A 93 9.89 6.51 12.11
N VAL A 94 9.45 7.18 11.03
CA VAL A 94 9.48 6.63 9.66
C VAL A 94 10.48 7.34 8.77
N LEU A 95 10.41 8.67 8.66
CA LEU A 95 11.23 9.40 7.69
C LEU A 95 12.75 9.25 7.91
N PRO A 96 13.29 9.26 9.14
CA PRO A 96 14.73 9.09 9.35
C PRO A 96 15.22 7.67 9.02
N VAL A 97 14.37 6.66 9.17
CA VAL A 97 14.72 5.28 8.78
C VAL A 97 14.96 5.19 7.28
N ILE A 98 14.19 5.93 6.46
CA ILE A 98 14.40 6.03 5.00
C ILE A 98 15.80 6.57 4.70
N VAL A 99 16.23 7.61 5.42
CA VAL A 99 17.56 8.24 5.27
C VAL A 99 18.67 7.24 5.59
N PHE A 100 18.56 6.55 6.71
CA PHE A 100 19.54 5.53 7.13
C PHE A 100 19.66 4.40 6.11
N PHE A 101 18.52 3.85 5.68
CA PHE A 101 18.51 2.75 4.70
C PHE A 101 19.05 3.16 3.34
N SER A 102 18.72 4.36 2.87
CA SER A 102 19.28 4.88 1.61
C SER A 102 20.79 5.01 1.68
N SER A 103 21.32 5.49 2.81
CA SER A 103 22.77 5.53 3.05
C SER A 103 23.39 4.14 3.05
N LEU A 104 22.80 3.18 3.75
CA LEU A 104 23.27 1.80 3.81
C LEU A 104 23.28 1.14 2.41
N ILE A 105 22.21 1.27 1.66
CA ILE A 105 22.12 0.72 0.29
C ILE A 105 23.19 1.33 -0.62
N ALA A 106 23.45 2.64 -0.53
CA ALA A 106 24.49 3.31 -1.29
C ALA A 106 25.89 2.75 -0.96
N VAL A 107 26.18 2.49 0.31
CA VAL A 107 27.42 1.82 0.75
C VAL A 107 27.52 0.41 0.17
N LEU A 108 26.44 -0.39 0.22
CA LEU A 108 26.44 -1.75 -0.33
C LEU A 108 26.65 -1.75 -1.86
N TYR A 109 26.12 -0.74 -2.56
CA TYR A 109 26.39 -0.53 -3.98
C TYR A 109 27.86 -0.16 -4.22
N TYR A 110 28.42 0.76 -3.44
CA TYR A 110 29.83 1.14 -3.55
C TYR A 110 30.79 -0.05 -3.36
N LEU A 111 30.49 -0.92 -2.37
CA LEU A 111 31.24 -2.13 -2.09
C LEU A 111 31.08 -3.24 -3.14
N GLY A 112 30.20 -3.08 -4.12
CA GLY A 112 29.95 -4.08 -5.17
C GLY A 112 29.06 -5.24 -4.75
N ILE A 113 28.59 -5.26 -3.49
CA ILE A 113 27.75 -6.34 -2.94
C ILE A 113 26.42 -6.41 -3.71
N MET A 114 25.77 -5.26 -3.91
CA MET A 114 24.49 -5.20 -4.62
C MET A 114 24.61 -5.62 -6.08
N GLN A 115 25.66 -5.19 -6.77
CA GLN A 115 25.91 -5.60 -8.17
C GLN A 115 26.12 -7.10 -8.28
N TRP A 116 26.81 -7.71 -7.30
CA TRP A 116 27.01 -9.16 -7.26
C TRP A 116 25.68 -9.91 -7.07
N VAL A 117 24.85 -9.48 -6.12
CA VAL A 117 23.52 -10.04 -5.86
C VAL A 117 22.62 -9.93 -7.09
N ILE A 118 22.52 -8.72 -7.68
CA ILE A 118 21.69 -8.46 -8.86
C ILE A 118 22.16 -9.31 -10.05
N ARG A 119 23.48 -9.49 -10.24
CA ARG A 119 24.05 -10.29 -11.32
C ARG A 119 23.67 -11.76 -11.18
N ILE A 120 23.72 -12.32 -9.97
CA ILE A 120 23.37 -13.73 -9.72
C ILE A 120 21.88 -13.94 -9.91
N LEU A 121 21.05 -13.20 -9.20
CA LEU A 121 19.60 -13.37 -9.23
C LEU A 121 19.03 -13.00 -10.62
N GLY A 122 19.49 -11.91 -11.22
CA GLY A 122 19.07 -11.49 -12.55
C GLY A 122 19.51 -12.48 -13.64
N GLY A 123 20.73 -13.03 -13.54
CA GLY A 123 21.19 -14.07 -14.44
C GLY A 123 20.39 -15.38 -14.32
N ALA A 124 20.03 -15.77 -13.09
CA ALA A 124 19.17 -16.93 -12.86
C ALA A 124 17.77 -16.71 -13.45
N LEU A 125 17.19 -15.53 -13.24
CA LEU A 125 15.88 -15.16 -13.76
C LEU A 125 15.88 -15.10 -15.30
N GLN A 126 16.89 -14.47 -15.91
CA GLN A 126 17.10 -14.44 -17.35
C GLN A 126 17.12 -15.86 -17.95
N LYS A 127 17.93 -16.73 -17.37
CA LYS A 127 18.08 -18.12 -17.87
C LYS A 127 16.79 -18.94 -17.75
N ALA A 128 16.06 -18.75 -16.64
CA ALA A 128 14.80 -19.44 -16.38
C ALA A 128 13.69 -18.99 -17.34
N LEU A 129 13.55 -17.67 -17.54
CA LEU A 129 12.44 -17.06 -18.27
C LEU A 129 12.73 -16.87 -19.77
N GLY A 130 14.00 -16.82 -20.16
CA GLY A 130 14.40 -16.45 -21.52
C GLY A 130 14.12 -14.98 -21.85
N THR A 131 14.12 -14.14 -20.83
CA THR A 131 14.01 -12.66 -20.92
C THR A 131 15.38 -12.07 -21.26
N SER A 132 15.43 -10.78 -21.65
CA SER A 132 16.71 -10.12 -21.87
C SER A 132 17.47 -9.90 -20.55
N ARG A 133 18.76 -9.67 -20.65
CA ARG A 133 19.61 -9.42 -19.49
C ARG A 133 19.23 -8.12 -18.79
N THR A 134 18.93 -7.09 -19.56
CA THR A 134 18.59 -5.75 -19.08
C THR A 134 17.31 -5.75 -18.26
N GLU A 135 16.24 -6.35 -18.75
CA GLU A 135 14.98 -6.43 -18.02
C GLU A 135 15.06 -7.33 -16.77
N SER A 136 15.82 -8.44 -16.86
CA SER A 136 16.00 -9.34 -15.70
C SER A 136 16.84 -8.70 -14.60
N MET A 137 17.88 -7.93 -14.97
CA MET A 137 18.68 -7.17 -14.01
C MET A 137 17.88 -6.04 -13.37
N ALA A 138 17.11 -5.27 -14.14
CA ALA A 138 16.24 -4.22 -13.61
C ALA A 138 15.17 -4.77 -12.68
N ALA A 139 14.49 -5.88 -13.07
CA ALA A 139 13.50 -6.53 -12.23
C ALA A 139 14.10 -7.03 -10.90
N THR A 140 15.31 -7.58 -10.93
CA THR A 140 16.01 -8.05 -9.74
C THR A 140 16.48 -6.88 -8.87
N ALA A 141 16.96 -5.80 -9.46
CA ALA A 141 17.36 -4.60 -8.72
C ALA A 141 16.17 -4.00 -7.94
N ASN A 142 14.99 -4.04 -8.53
CA ASN A 142 13.75 -3.56 -7.91
C ASN A 142 13.34 -4.34 -6.63
N ILE A 143 13.93 -5.50 -6.34
CA ILE A 143 13.74 -6.18 -5.04
C ILE A 143 14.30 -5.34 -3.89
N PHE A 144 15.36 -4.58 -4.15
CA PHE A 144 16.15 -3.89 -3.14
C PHE A 144 16.05 -2.37 -3.19
N VAL A 145 15.86 -1.81 -4.39
CA VAL A 145 15.86 -0.35 -4.62
C VAL A 145 14.60 0.09 -5.37
N GLY A 146 14.34 1.39 -5.35
CA GLY A 146 13.12 1.96 -5.90
C GLY A 146 13.07 2.03 -7.42
N GLN A 147 11.91 2.47 -7.91
CA GLN A 147 11.61 2.58 -9.34
C GLN A 147 12.49 3.58 -10.10
N THR A 148 13.19 4.48 -9.40
CA THR A 148 14.12 5.47 -9.97
C THR A 148 15.57 5.01 -9.90
N GLU A 149 15.93 4.18 -8.94
CA GLU A 149 17.28 3.68 -8.73
C GLU A 149 17.56 2.38 -9.51
N ALA A 150 16.60 1.46 -9.55
CA ALA A 150 16.78 0.19 -10.25
C ALA A 150 17.13 0.34 -11.74
N PRO A 151 16.51 1.27 -12.50
CA PRO A 151 16.89 1.52 -13.89
C PRO A 151 18.31 2.02 -14.08
N LEU A 152 18.98 2.57 -13.04
CA LEU A 152 20.39 2.98 -13.12
C LEU A 152 21.30 1.81 -13.47
N VAL A 153 20.96 0.60 -13.01
CA VAL A 153 21.73 -0.63 -13.33
C VAL A 153 21.76 -0.92 -14.83
N VAL A 154 20.76 -0.45 -15.57
CA VAL A 154 20.62 -0.65 -17.02
C VAL A 154 20.59 0.66 -17.81
N ARG A 155 20.95 1.78 -17.18
CA ARG A 155 20.91 3.15 -17.75
C ARG A 155 21.49 3.25 -19.16
N PRO A 156 22.69 2.69 -19.48
CA PRO A 156 23.29 2.83 -20.81
C PRO A 156 22.45 2.18 -21.92
N PHE A 157 21.60 1.22 -21.59
CA PHE A 157 20.80 0.45 -22.54
C PHE A 157 19.40 1.05 -22.78
N ILE A 158 18.89 1.89 -21.85
CA ILE A 158 17.54 2.44 -21.92
C ILE A 158 17.24 3.12 -23.28
N PRO A 159 18.15 3.89 -23.91
CA PRO A 159 17.90 4.49 -25.21
C PRO A 159 17.67 3.48 -26.35
N THR A 160 18.26 2.29 -26.27
CA THR A 160 18.26 1.25 -27.33
C THR A 160 17.37 0.06 -27.01
N MET A 161 16.77 0.00 -25.81
CA MET A 161 15.82 -1.04 -25.41
C MET A 161 14.65 -1.13 -26.36
N THR A 162 14.13 -2.35 -26.59
CA THR A 162 12.84 -2.56 -27.24
C THR A 162 11.72 -1.90 -26.40
N GLU A 163 10.57 -1.69 -27.00
CA GLU A 163 9.41 -1.16 -26.28
C GLU A 163 8.95 -2.13 -25.16
N SER A 164 9.07 -3.46 -25.42
CA SER A 164 8.75 -4.49 -24.44
C SER A 164 9.73 -4.51 -23.26
N GLU A 165 11.03 -4.33 -23.50
CA GLU A 165 12.05 -4.22 -22.43
C GLU A 165 11.80 -2.98 -21.58
N LEU A 166 11.59 -1.81 -22.22
CA LEU A 166 11.31 -0.56 -21.52
C LEU A 166 10.05 -0.68 -20.66
N PHE A 167 8.99 -1.29 -21.22
CA PHE A 167 7.76 -1.56 -20.47
C PHE A 167 8.00 -2.49 -19.28
N ALA A 168 8.83 -3.54 -19.44
CA ALA A 168 9.18 -4.44 -18.34
C ALA A 168 9.96 -3.71 -17.23
N VAL A 169 10.87 -2.79 -17.56
CA VAL A 169 11.58 -1.95 -16.59
C VAL A 169 10.61 -1.05 -15.83
N MET A 170 9.66 -0.39 -16.53
CA MET A 170 8.62 0.42 -15.90
C MET A 170 7.73 -0.39 -14.95
N VAL A 171 7.25 -1.54 -15.41
CA VAL A 171 6.38 -2.42 -14.61
C VAL A 171 7.12 -2.99 -13.40
N GLY A 172 8.38 -3.38 -13.55
CA GLY A 172 9.22 -3.86 -12.45
C GLY A 172 9.33 -2.83 -11.33
N GLY A 173 9.57 -1.56 -11.68
CA GLY A 173 9.62 -0.46 -10.71
C GLY A 173 8.28 -0.19 -10.02
N LEU A 174 7.17 -0.32 -10.75
CA LEU A 174 5.83 -0.11 -10.21
C LEU A 174 5.32 -1.29 -9.37
N ALA A 175 5.74 -2.52 -9.70
CA ALA A 175 5.33 -3.73 -8.98
C ALA A 175 6.06 -3.91 -7.63
N SER A 176 7.15 -3.21 -7.40
CA SER A 176 8.02 -3.35 -6.22
C SER A 176 8.00 -2.11 -5.34
N ILE A 177 8.64 -2.21 -4.18
CA ILE A 177 8.94 -1.08 -3.27
C ILE A 177 10.45 -0.99 -3.04
N ALA A 178 10.94 0.22 -2.73
CA ALA A 178 12.32 0.39 -2.32
C ALA A 178 12.57 -0.18 -0.91
N GLY A 179 13.75 -0.76 -0.68
CA GLY A 179 14.15 -1.26 0.63
C GLY A 179 14.12 -0.20 1.73
N SER A 180 14.47 1.05 1.41
CA SER A 180 14.37 2.19 2.32
C SER A 180 12.92 2.49 2.74
N VAL A 181 12.01 2.38 1.80
CA VAL A 181 10.57 2.60 2.02
C VAL A 181 9.94 1.42 2.76
N MET A 182 10.36 0.19 2.47
CA MET A 182 9.96 -1.03 3.18
C MET A 182 10.22 -0.91 4.68
N ALA A 183 11.38 -0.37 5.06
CA ALA A 183 11.72 -0.10 6.45
C ALA A 183 10.72 0.87 7.12
N GLY A 184 10.24 1.87 6.38
CA GLY A 184 9.19 2.79 6.83
C GLY A 184 7.85 2.08 7.09
N TYR A 185 7.42 1.18 6.21
CA TYR A 185 6.17 0.43 6.40
C TYR A 185 6.24 -0.53 7.59
N ALA A 186 7.41 -1.13 7.83
CA ALA A 186 7.61 -1.95 9.02
C ALA A 186 7.44 -1.15 10.33
N GLN A 187 7.89 0.10 10.37
CA GLN A 187 7.67 1.00 11.51
C GLN A 187 6.19 1.35 11.70
N MET A 188 5.39 1.33 10.63
CA MET A 188 3.93 1.50 10.70
C MET A 188 3.21 0.25 11.24
N GLY A 189 3.91 -0.87 11.37
CA GLY A 189 3.39 -2.14 11.91
C GLY A 189 3.10 -3.20 10.85
N VAL A 190 3.48 -2.99 9.59
CA VAL A 190 3.37 -4.03 8.56
C VAL A 190 4.41 -5.13 8.83
N PRO A 191 4.01 -6.41 8.91
CA PRO A 191 4.95 -7.51 9.16
C PRO A 191 6.07 -7.53 8.12
N MET A 192 7.32 -7.54 8.59
CA MET A 192 8.51 -7.53 7.72
C MET A 192 8.55 -8.73 6.78
N GLU A 193 8.07 -9.88 7.25
CA GLU A 193 7.99 -11.11 6.46
C GLU A 193 7.14 -10.92 5.20
N TYR A 194 6.02 -10.20 5.31
CA TYR A 194 5.16 -9.93 4.16
C TYR A 194 5.82 -8.95 3.18
N LEU A 195 6.50 -7.94 3.70
CA LEU A 195 7.21 -6.95 2.88
C LEU A 195 8.37 -7.59 2.11
N VAL A 196 9.19 -8.40 2.77
CA VAL A 196 10.30 -9.14 2.16
C VAL A 196 9.76 -10.12 1.11
N ALA A 197 8.77 -10.95 1.46
CA ALA A 197 8.19 -11.90 0.54
C ALA A 197 7.58 -11.19 -0.70
N ALA A 198 6.84 -10.09 -0.51
CA ALA A 198 6.26 -9.32 -1.59
C ALA A 198 7.33 -8.74 -2.53
N SER A 199 8.44 -8.21 -1.99
CA SER A 199 9.55 -7.66 -2.78
C SER A 199 10.19 -8.71 -3.68
N PHE A 200 10.43 -9.93 -3.16
CA PHE A 200 10.95 -11.02 -3.99
C PHE A 200 9.93 -11.53 -5.01
N MET A 201 8.65 -11.59 -4.67
CA MET A 201 7.58 -11.98 -5.59
C MET A 201 7.33 -10.92 -6.67
N ALA A 202 7.68 -9.67 -6.42
CA ALA A 202 7.49 -8.57 -7.36
C ALA A 202 8.34 -8.71 -8.63
N ALA A 203 9.56 -9.22 -8.54
CA ALA A 203 10.45 -9.38 -9.71
C ALA A 203 9.86 -10.32 -10.78
N PRO A 204 9.53 -11.59 -10.48
CA PRO A 204 8.87 -12.45 -11.44
C PRO A 204 7.43 -11.99 -11.75
N GLY A 205 6.69 -11.44 -10.78
CA GLY A 205 5.33 -10.94 -10.99
C GLY A 205 5.26 -9.74 -11.93
N GLY A 206 6.20 -8.81 -11.81
CA GLY A 206 6.34 -7.67 -12.73
C GLY A 206 6.65 -8.12 -14.16
N LEU A 207 7.61 -9.04 -14.33
CA LEU A 207 7.93 -9.63 -15.63
C LEU A 207 6.75 -10.42 -16.20
N LEU A 208 6.02 -11.18 -15.38
CA LEU A 208 4.80 -11.90 -15.77
C LEU A 208 3.80 -10.94 -16.44
N MET A 209 3.41 -9.88 -15.74
CA MET A 209 2.40 -8.95 -16.24
C MET A 209 2.93 -8.09 -17.39
N ALA A 210 4.21 -7.70 -17.35
CA ALA A 210 4.84 -6.97 -18.43
C ALA A 210 4.83 -7.77 -19.73
N LYS A 211 5.30 -9.02 -19.71
CA LYS A 211 5.38 -9.85 -20.92
C LYS A 211 4.03 -10.42 -21.38
N LEU A 212 3.05 -10.45 -20.49
CA LEU A 212 1.67 -10.78 -20.85
C LEU A 212 0.98 -9.61 -21.56
N MET A 213 1.14 -8.38 -21.05
CA MET A 213 0.49 -7.19 -21.58
C MET A 213 1.25 -6.54 -22.75
N HIS A 214 2.58 -6.67 -22.76
CA HIS A 214 3.46 -6.12 -23.80
C HIS A 214 4.51 -7.17 -24.20
N PRO A 215 4.12 -8.23 -24.97
CA PRO A 215 5.03 -9.29 -25.39
C PRO A 215 6.16 -8.76 -26.27
N GLU A 216 7.32 -9.43 -26.22
CA GLU A 216 8.44 -9.09 -27.08
C GLU A 216 8.17 -9.46 -28.54
N THR A 217 8.38 -8.53 -29.43
CA THR A 217 8.19 -8.69 -30.88
C THR A 217 9.42 -8.29 -31.70
N GLN A 218 10.47 -7.82 -31.03
CA GLN A 218 11.71 -7.37 -31.63
C GLN A 218 12.87 -8.23 -31.13
N SER A 219 14.02 -8.16 -31.77
CA SER A 219 15.24 -8.81 -31.29
C SER A 219 15.90 -7.96 -30.20
N THR A 220 16.04 -8.53 -29.03
CA THR A 220 16.76 -7.88 -27.91
C THR A 220 18.27 -7.89 -28.16
N GLN A 221 18.95 -6.82 -27.77
CA GLN A 221 20.42 -6.76 -27.83
C GLN A 221 21.00 -7.36 -26.54
N ASP A 222 21.36 -8.63 -26.58
CA ASP A 222 21.95 -9.34 -25.43
C ASP A 222 23.49 -9.25 -25.37
N ASP A 223 24.12 -8.42 -26.20
CA ASP A 223 25.58 -8.28 -26.24
C ASP A 223 26.12 -7.81 -24.90
N ILE A 224 27.15 -8.51 -24.41
CA ILE A 224 27.83 -8.26 -23.16
C ILE A 224 28.52 -6.90 -23.27
N ILE A 225 27.82 -5.86 -22.82
CA ILE A 225 28.43 -4.56 -22.70
C ILE A 225 28.99 -4.47 -21.27
N THR A 226 30.29 -4.27 -21.17
CA THR A 226 30.93 -3.78 -19.94
C THR A 226 30.24 -2.47 -19.59
N LEU A 227 29.61 -2.42 -18.42
CA LEU A 227 29.01 -1.18 -17.91
C LEU A 227 30.04 -0.06 -17.99
N PRO A 228 29.76 1.07 -18.63
CA PRO A 228 30.65 2.22 -18.58
C PRO A 228 30.87 2.62 -17.12
N ASP A 229 32.06 3.11 -16.80
CA ASP A 229 32.29 3.69 -15.48
C ASP A 229 31.28 4.83 -15.26
N ASP A 230 30.55 4.74 -14.16
CA ASP A 230 29.57 5.75 -13.77
C ASP A 230 30.34 7.05 -13.43
N PRO A 231 30.13 8.16 -14.15
CA PRO A 231 30.80 9.43 -13.87
C PRO A 231 30.44 9.98 -12.49
N ASP A 232 29.30 9.56 -11.91
CA ASP A 232 28.81 9.97 -10.61
C ASP A 232 29.19 8.98 -9.50
N LYS A 233 30.15 8.07 -9.76
CA LYS A 233 30.57 7.06 -8.78
C LYS A 233 31.23 7.72 -7.57
N PRO A 234 30.76 7.41 -6.33
CA PRO A 234 31.36 7.94 -5.11
C PRO A 234 32.86 7.65 -5.01
N SER A 235 33.63 8.60 -4.49
CA SER A 235 35.07 8.51 -4.38
C SER A 235 35.55 7.51 -3.32
N ASN A 236 34.76 7.31 -2.27
CA ASN A 236 35.05 6.39 -1.16
C ASN A 236 33.75 6.01 -0.41
N VAL A 237 33.87 5.12 0.58
CA VAL A 237 32.74 4.62 1.37
C VAL A 237 31.99 5.74 2.10
N LEU A 238 32.70 6.75 2.61
CA LEU A 238 32.08 7.87 3.33
C LEU A 238 31.30 8.77 2.37
N ASP A 239 31.84 9.00 1.19
CA ASP A 239 31.17 9.75 0.12
C ASP A 239 29.91 9.01 -0.35
N ALA A 240 29.97 7.68 -0.50
CA ALA A 240 28.81 6.85 -0.80
C ALA A 240 27.74 6.94 0.29
N ALA A 241 28.15 6.88 1.55
CA ALA A 241 27.21 6.99 2.69
C ALA A 241 26.56 8.38 2.74
N ALA A 242 27.34 9.45 2.55
CA ALA A 242 26.84 10.82 2.57
C ALA A 242 25.88 11.10 1.39
N SER A 243 26.27 10.66 0.19
CA SER A 243 25.41 10.78 -1.00
C SER A 243 24.10 10.01 -0.84
N GLY A 244 24.18 8.77 -0.34
CA GLY A 244 22.98 7.97 -0.03
C GLY A 244 22.09 8.59 1.04
N ALA A 245 22.68 9.17 2.09
CA ALA A 245 21.91 9.90 3.12
C ALA A 245 21.23 11.13 2.54
N SER A 246 21.89 11.90 1.67
CA SER A 246 21.30 13.05 0.97
C SER A 246 20.13 12.65 0.08
N ALA A 247 20.29 11.59 -0.71
CA ALA A 247 19.22 11.04 -1.55
C ALA A 247 18.04 10.53 -0.70
N GLY A 248 18.33 9.84 0.41
CA GLY A 248 17.34 9.38 1.38
C GLY A 248 16.58 10.52 2.05
N MET A 249 17.27 11.62 2.38
CA MET A 249 16.65 12.82 2.93
C MET A 249 15.67 13.45 1.92
N GLN A 250 16.08 13.57 0.66
CA GLN A 250 15.21 14.08 -0.40
C GLN A 250 13.97 13.19 -0.57
N LEU A 251 14.14 11.86 -0.54
CA LEU A 251 13.02 10.91 -0.58
C LEU A 251 12.10 11.09 0.62
N ALA A 252 12.65 11.17 1.84
CA ALA A 252 11.89 11.35 3.07
C ALA A 252 11.08 12.67 3.05
N LEU A 253 11.69 13.76 2.62
CA LEU A 253 11.01 15.05 2.47
C LEU A 253 9.86 14.97 1.44
N ASN A 254 10.09 14.32 0.31
CA ASN A 254 9.06 14.14 -0.71
C ASN A 254 7.88 13.29 -0.18
N VAL A 255 8.17 12.20 0.55
CA VAL A 255 7.15 11.37 1.19
C VAL A 255 6.36 12.16 2.22
N GLY A 256 7.03 12.91 3.10
CA GLY A 256 6.38 13.75 4.10
C GLY A 256 5.49 14.83 3.47
N ALA A 257 5.98 15.52 2.44
CA ALA A 257 5.23 16.53 1.71
C ALA A 257 4.00 15.97 0.98
N MET A 258 4.16 14.80 0.34
CA MET A 258 3.04 14.11 -0.33
C MET A 258 1.98 13.68 0.67
N LEU A 259 2.36 13.09 1.80
CA LEU A 259 1.40 12.68 2.83
C LEU A 259 0.64 13.87 3.38
N LEU A 260 1.34 14.96 3.73
CA LEU A 260 0.71 16.18 4.22
C LEU A 260 -0.32 16.72 3.21
N ALA A 261 0.08 16.83 1.95
CA ALA A 261 -0.77 17.35 0.89
C ALA A 261 -1.97 16.43 0.60
N PHE A 262 -1.72 15.13 0.40
CA PHE A 262 -2.80 14.22 0.00
C PHE A 262 -3.77 13.92 1.13
N VAL A 263 -3.31 13.76 2.38
CA VAL A 263 -4.23 13.61 3.52
C VAL A 263 -5.10 14.85 3.66
N GLY A 264 -4.53 16.06 3.51
CA GLY A 264 -5.31 17.31 3.52
C GLY A 264 -6.30 17.40 2.36
N LEU A 265 -5.89 17.02 1.14
CA LEU A 265 -6.78 16.99 -0.03
C LEU A 265 -7.90 15.95 0.12
N ILE A 266 -7.61 14.78 0.65
CA ILE A 266 -8.63 13.75 0.93
C ILE A 266 -9.63 14.28 1.96
N ALA A 267 -9.17 14.92 3.02
CA ALA A 267 -10.05 15.53 4.01
C ALA A 267 -10.96 16.61 3.40
N LEU A 268 -10.41 17.45 2.50
CA LEU A 268 -11.20 18.45 1.76
C LEU A 268 -12.24 17.78 0.85
N ILE A 269 -11.85 16.76 0.08
CA ILE A 269 -12.75 16.00 -0.78
C ILE A 269 -13.85 15.35 0.06
N ASN A 270 -13.51 14.73 1.19
CA ASN A 270 -14.48 14.11 2.09
C ASN A 270 -15.46 15.13 2.67
N SER A 271 -14.98 16.32 3.03
CA SER A 271 -15.86 17.41 3.48
C SER A 271 -16.84 17.83 2.38
N MET A 272 -16.38 17.96 1.13
CA MET A 272 -17.25 18.32 0.01
C MET A 272 -18.28 17.22 -0.31
N ILE A 273 -17.84 15.97 -0.41
CA ILE A 273 -18.70 14.82 -0.73
C ILE A 273 -19.67 14.57 0.44
N GLY A 274 -19.18 14.68 1.68
CA GLY A 274 -20.00 14.53 2.90
C GLY A 274 -21.12 15.57 2.94
N GLY A 275 -20.80 16.84 2.68
CA GLY A 275 -21.81 17.90 2.63
C GLY A 275 -22.86 17.69 1.54
N ILE A 276 -22.48 17.19 0.35
CA ILE A 276 -23.42 16.80 -0.69
C ILE A 276 -24.29 15.62 -0.20
N GLY A 277 -23.71 14.63 0.47
CA GLY A 277 -24.43 13.50 1.05
C GLY A 277 -25.49 13.93 2.06
N GLU A 278 -25.13 14.85 2.95
CA GLU A 278 -26.06 15.42 3.93
C GLU A 278 -27.20 16.18 3.25
N MET A 279 -26.92 17.01 2.26
CA MET A 279 -27.95 17.72 1.47
C MET A 279 -28.94 16.75 0.78
N LEU A 280 -28.49 15.52 0.47
CA LEU A 280 -29.30 14.45 -0.12
C LEU A 280 -29.97 13.53 0.93
N GLY A 281 -29.85 13.83 2.23
CA GLY A 281 -30.41 13.04 3.33
C GLY A 281 -29.68 11.73 3.59
N TYR A 282 -28.40 11.62 3.18
CA TYR A 282 -27.62 10.39 3.45
C TYR A 282 -27.43 10.19 4.95
N GLY A 283 -27.85 9.03 5.45
CA GLY A 283 -27.74 8.66 6.86
C GLY A 283 -28.94 9.10 7.74
N ASP A 284 -29.82 9.95 7.25
CA ASP A 284 -30.99 10.47 8.06
C ASP A 284 -31.86 9.36 8.59
N ALA A 285 -32.18 8.35 7.76
CA ALA A 285 -32.98 7.20 8.19
C ALA A 285 -32.25 6.37 9.27
N ALA A 286 -30.94 6.22 9.18
CA ALA A 286 -30.15 5.50 10.18
C ALA A 286 -30.09 6.31 11.48
N LEU A 287 -29.86 7.62 11.40
CA LEU A 287 -29.84 8.53 12.54
C LEU A 287 -31.19 8.54 13.26
N ALA A 288 -32.28 8.67 12.54
CA ALA A 288 -33.64 8.62 13.11
C ALA A 288 -33.94 7.28 13.80
N THR A 289 -33.51 6.17 13.19
CA THR A 289 -33.70 4.83 13.77
C THR A 289 -32.86 4.65 15.04
N ALA A 290 -31.59 5.05 15.03
CA ALA A 290 -30.70 4.98 16.19
C ALA A 290 -31.20 5.89 17.33
N PHE A 291 -31.67 7.09 17.02
CA PHE A 291 -32.23 8.03 17.99
C PHE A 291 -33.49 7.48 18.64
N ASN A 292 -34.42 6.90 17.87
CA ASN A 292 -35.61 6.25 18.40
C ASN A 292 -35.25 5.07 19.33
N ALA A 293 -34.25 4.28 19.01
CA ALA A 293 -33.78 3.19 19.86
C ALA A 293 -33.20 3.71 21.18
N LEU A 294 -32.40 4.80 21.13
CA LEU A 294 -31.88 5.47 22.33
C LEU A 294 -32.99 6.03 23.20
N GLN A 295 -33.99 6.67 22.61
CA GLN A 295 -35.17 7.18 23.31
C GLN A 295 -35.96 6.06 24.01
N GLN A 296 -36.15 4.92 23.37
CA GLN A 296 -36.77 3.74 23.96
C GLN A 296 -35.96 3.17 25.13
N ALA A 297 -34.65 3.07 24.98
CA ALA A 297 -33.77 2.60 26.04
C ALA A 297 -33.80 3.57 27.26
N ALA A 298 -33.81 4.86 27.01
CA ALA A 298 -33.89 5.89 28.05
C ALA A 298 -35.24 5.85 28.84
N ALA A 299 -36.30 5.42 28.22
CA ALA A 299 -37.62 5.30 28.88
C ALA A 299 -37.70 4.17 29.92
N ALA A 300 -36.67 3.35 30.09
CA ALA A 300 -36.67 2.19 30.99
C ALA A 300 -36.70 2.61 32.48
N THR A 301 -35.99 3.69 32.85
CA THR A 301 -36.01 4.24 34.23
C THR A 301 -36.01 5.76 34.23
N PRO A 302 -36.52 6.40 35.33
CA PRO A 302 -36.53 7.85 35.47
C PRO A 302 -35.14 8.46 35.38
N GLU A 303 -34.09 7.80 35.91
CA GLU A 303 -32.69 8.26 35.89
C GLU A 303 -32.13 8.28 34.46
N LEU A 304 -32.37 7.23 33.68
CA LEU A 304 -31.94 7.16 32.28
C LEU A 304 -32.69 8.20 31.42
N GLN A 305 -33.97 8.39 31.70
CA GLN A 305 -34.79 9.41 31.02
C GLN A 305 -34.30 10.83 31.34
N ALA A 306 -33.87 11.10 32.59
CA ALA A 306 -33.28 12.38 32.97
C ALA A 306 -31.96 12.65 32.26
N ALA A 307 -31.08 11.65 32.17
CA ALA A 307 -29.80 11.75 31.45
C ALA A 307 -30.01 12.03 29.94
N PHE A 308 -30.92 11.30 29.30
CA PHE A 308 -31.28 11.52 27.90
C PHE A 308 -31.89 12.91 27.67
N ASN A 309 -32.81 13.34 28.52
CA ASN A 309 -33.44 14.66 28.43
C ASN A 309 -32.41 15.79 28.61
N GLY A 310 -31.38 15.61 29.45
CA GLY A 310 -30.27 16.55 29.60
C GLY A 310 -29.50 16.76 28.29
N SER A 311 -29.15 15.66 27.61
CA SER A 311 -28.48 15.73 26.30
C SER A 311 -29.40 16.35 25.24
N LEU A 312 -30.67 16.01 25.26
CA LEU A 312 -31.67 16.55 24.32
C LEU A 312 -31.89 18.06 24.52
N GLN A 313 -31.87 18.51 25.76
CA GLN A 313 -31.98 19.93 26.11
C GLN A 313 -30.75 20.69 25.66
N ALA A 314 -29.54 20.15 25.90
CA ALA A 314 -28.31 20.75 25.44
C ALA A 314 -28.27 20.91 23.91
N LEU A 315 -28.72 19.89 23.18
CA LEU A 315 -28.83 19.94 21.71
C LEU A 315 -29.84 20.99 21.25
N ALA A 316 -31.03 21.07 21.91
CA ALA A 316 -32.07 22.03 21.59
C ALA A 316 -31.63 23.48 21.85
N GLU A 317 -30.88 23.71 22.93
CA GLU A 317 -30.30 25.02 23.25
C GLU A 317 -29.26 25.42 22.18
N GLN A 318 -28.42 24.51 21.76
CA GLN A 318 -27.42 24.75 20.72
C GLN A 318 -28.08 25.02 19.35
N ALA A 319 -29.13 24.30 19.03
CA ALA A 319 -29.93 24.51 17.81
C ALA A 319 -30.87 25.72 17.87
N HIS A 320 -31.00 26.39 19.01
CA HIS A 320 -31.92 27.51 19.25
C HIS A 320 -33.39 27.16 18.97
N VAL A 321 -33.81 25.95 19.30
CA VAL A 321 -35.17 25.46 19.12
C VAL A 321 -35.73 24.92 20.44
N ALA A 322 -37.04 24.83 20.56
CA ALA A 322 -37.66 24.15 21.70
C ALA A 322 -37.46 22.62 21.57
N VAL A 323 -37.24 21.94 22.72
CA VAL A 323 -37.02 20.47 22.75
C VAL A 323 -38.10 19.68 22.00
N ASN A 324 -39.38 20.10 22.07
CA ASN A 324 -40.48 19.45 21.39
C ASN A 324 -40.57 19.75 19.88
N ALA A 325 -39.78 20.69 19.39
CA ALA A 325 -39.68 21.06 17.98
C ALA A 325 -38.37 20.56 17.34
N LEU A 326 -37.53 19.85 18.11
CA LEU A 326 -36.25 19.35 17.66
C LEU A 326 -36.40 18.17 16.70
N ALA A 327 -36.03 18.36 15.44
CA ALA A 327 -35.93 17.29 14.45
C ALA A 327 -34.47 16.84 14.32
N ILE A 328 -34.16 15.66 14.83
CA ILE A 328 -32.75 15.17 14.95
C ILE A 328 -31.98 15.10 13.62
N THR A 329 -32.71 14.94 12.52
CA THR A 329 -32.13 14.90 11.16
C THR A 329 -32.00 16.28 10.50
N GLU A 330 -32.51 17.33 11.11
CA GLU A 330 -32.48 18.70 10.61
C GLU A 330 -31.48 19.59 11.34
N VAL A 331 -30.84 19.06 12.41
CA VAL A 331 -29.79 19.78 13.16
C VAL A 331 -28.42 19.38 12.69
N ASP A 332 -27.44 20.25 12.96
CA ASP A 332 -26.04 19.99 12.67
C ASP A 332 -25.59 18.66 13.32
N ARG A 333 -25.04 17.78 12.54
CA ARG A 333 -24.65 16.42 12.99
C ARG A 333 -23.55 16.44 14.03
N GLN A 334 -22.64 17.46 13.99
CA GLN A 334 -21.62 17.61 15.00
C GLN A 334 -22.24 17.92 16.37
N TRP A 335 -23.28 18.72 16.39
CA TRP A 335 -24.01 19.00 17.65
C TRP A 335 -24.70 17.75 18.22
N VAL A 336 -25.20 16.88 17.35
CA VAL A 336 -25.74 15.57 17.77
C VAL A 336 -24.66 14.71 18.39
N ILE A 337 -23.48 14.64 17.76
CA ILE A 337 -22.31 13.92 18.30
C ILE A 337 -21.93 14.47 19.66
N ASP A 338 -21.77 15.79 19.78
CA ASP A 338 -21.35 16.46 21.02
C ASP A 338 -22.37 16.25 22.16
N ALA A 339 -23.66 16.26 21.85
CA ALA A 339 -24.73 16.08 22.83
C ALA A 339 -24.83 14.64 23.36
N PHE A 340 -24.59 13.63 22.52
CA PHE A 340 -24.81 12.23 22.88
C PHE A 340 -23.52 11.45 23.22
N THR A 341 -22.33 11.95 22.88
CA THR A 341 -21.06 11.34 23.30
C THR A 341 -20.88 11.24 24.82
N PRO A 342 -21.32 12.21 25.64
CA PRO A 342 -21.19 12.14 27.10
C PRO A 342 -22.05 11.09 27.79
N LEU A 343 -23.05 10.48 27.13
CA LEU A 343 -23.95 9.47 27.72
C LEU A 343 -23.20 8.15 27.95
N GLN A 344 -22.59 8.02 29.14
CA GLN A 344 -21.77 6.85 29.50
C GLN A 344 -22.49 5.87 30.44
N GLN A 345 -23.78 6.06 30.72
CA GLN A 345 -24.57 5.08 31.48
C GLN A 345 -24.52 3.74 30.76
N PRO A 346 -24.16 2.63 31.43
CA PRO A 346 -23.97 1.31 30.79
C PRO A 346 -25.16 0.88 29.92
N GLU A 347 -26.37 1.20 30.36
CA GLU A 347 -27.63 0.85 29.69
C GLU A 347 -27.88 1.69 28.42
N LEU A 348 -27.36 2.93 28.36
CA LEU A 348 -27.50 3.84 27.23
C LEU A 348 -26.29 3.83 26.29
N ALA A 349 -25.14 3.35 26.76
CA ALA A 349 -23.88 3.50 26.07
C ALA A 349 -23.90 2.92 24.63
N ALA A 350 -24.49 1.74 24.45
CA ALA A 350 -24.59 1.11 23.13
C ALA A 350 -25.53 1.88 22.19
N ALA A 351 -26.70 2.33 22.69
CA ALA A 351 -27.66 3.07 21.90
C ALA A 351 -27.20 4.49 21.60
N SER A 352 -26.54 5.15 22.57
CA SER A 352 -25.89 6.47 22.40
C SER A 352 -24.79 6.39 21.35
N LYS A 353 -23.92 5.38 21.43
CA LYS A 353 -22.91 5.12 20.41
C LYS A 353 -23.51 4.95 19.02
N ALA A 354 -24.62 4.23 18.90
CA ALA A 354 -25.31 4.06 17.62
C ALA A 354 -25.80 5.39 17.03
N VAL A 355 -26.29 6.33 17.88
CA VAL A 355 -26.67 7.68 17.45
C VAL A 355 -25.46 8.48 16.98
N VAL A 356 -24.38 8.44 17.74
CA VAL A 356 -23.11 9.12 17.38
C VAL A 356 -22.54 8.56 16.06
N ASP A 357 -22.49 7.23 15.92
CA ASP A 357 -22.02 6.56 14.71
C ASP A 357 -22.89 6.91 13.49
N ALA A 358 -24.21 6.98 13.66
CA ALA A 358 -25.13 7.37 12.60
C ALA A 358 -25.03 8.85 12.22
N ALA A 359 -24.82 9.73 13.20
CA ALA A 359 -24.60 11.16 12.96
C ALA A 359 -23.23 11.39 12.26
N ALA A 360 -22.20 10.63 12.62
CA ALA A 360 -20.90 10.70 11.99
C ALA A 360 -20.85 10.05 10.59
N ALA A 361 -21.89 9.29 10.20
CA ALA A 361 -21.94 8.63 8.92
C ALA A 361 -22.07 9.64 7.76
N HIS A 362 -21.06 9.68 6.91
CA HIS A 362 -21.02 10.52 5.72
C HIS A 362 -20.46 9.75 4.53
N ILE A 363 -20.79 10.21 3.33
CA ILE A 363 -20.15 9.69 2.12
C ILE A 363 -18.71 10.18 2.09
N SER A 364 -17.77 9.26 1.94
CA SER A 364 -16.34 9.57 1.87
C SER A 364 -15.69 8.98 0.61
N LEU A 365 -14.55 9.50 0.24
CA LEU A 365 -13.73 8.97 -0.87
C LEU A 365 -13.37 7.49 -0.60
N GLU A 366 -13.00 7.17 0.64
CA GLU A 366 -12.67 5.80 1.06
C GLU A 366 -13.86 4.85 0.88
N MET A 367 -15.06 5.30 1.20
CA MET A 367 -16.28 4.52 1.01
C MET A 367 -16.56 4.30 -0.48
N ILE A 368 -16.46 5.34 -1.31
CA ILE A 368 -16.65 5.24 -2.77
C ILE A 368 -15.63 4.27 -3.37
N LEU A 369 -14.33 4.43 -3.04
CA LEU A 369 -13.29 3.54 -3.48
C LEU A 369 -13.50 2.11 -2.95
N GLY A 370 -13.99 1.99 -1.71
CA GLY A 370 -14.36 0.73 -1.10
C GLY A 370 -15.36 -0.03 -1.96
N TYR A 371 -16.47 0.59 -2.34
CA TYR A 371 -17.49 -0.04 -3.19
C TYR A 371 -16.99 -0.35 -4.60
N ILE A 372 -16.20 0.55 -5.22
CA ILE A 372 -15.64 0.33 -6.56
C ILE A 372 -14.68 -0.86 -6.58
N PHE A 373 -13.82 -0.98 -5.56
CA PHE A 373 -12.79 -2.02 -5.49
C PHE A 373 -13.20 -3.25 -4.67
N MET A 374 -14.38 -3.25 -4.03
CA MET A 374 -14.92 -4.39 -3.29
C MET A 374 -14.96 -5.70 -4.10
N PRO A 375 -15.46 -5.71 -5.36
CA PRO A 375 -15.46 -6.93 -6.16
C PRO A 375 -14.04 -7.45 -6.44
N LEU A 376 -13.07 -6.54 -6.63
CA LEU A 376 -11.67 -6.90 -6.83
C LEU A 376 -11.05 -7.46 -5.55
N ALA A 377 -11.30 -6.86 -4.39
CA ALA A 377 -10.85 -7.35 -3.10
C ALA A 377 -11.40 -8.77 -2.82
N TRP A 378 -12.67 -8.99 -3.07
CA TRP A 378 -13.29 -10.31 -2.94
C TRP A 378 -12.67 -11.33 -3.92
N LEU A 379 -12.42 -10.94 -5.15
CA LEU A 379 -11.84 -11.78 -6.18
C LEU A 379 -10.43 -12.28 -5.80
N ILE A 380 -9.62 -11.45 -5.17
CA ILE A 380 -8.26 -11.83 -4.70
C ILE A 380 -8.28 -12.65 -3.41
N GLY A 381 -9.46 -12.99 -2.88
CA GLY A 381 -9.65 -13.92 -1.78
C GLY A 381 -9.99 -13.31 -0.42
N VAL A 382 -10.29 -12.01 -0.36
CA VAL A 382 -10.80 -11.35 0.86
C VAL A 382 -12.25 -11.82 1.13
N PRO A 383 -12.64 -12.13 2.38
CA PRO A 383 -14.02 -12.42 2.73
C PRO A 383 -14.95 -11.25 2.39
N TRP A 384 -16.18 -11.56 1.95
CA TRP A 384 -17.13 -10.54 1.47
C TRP A 384 -17.41 -9.44 2.49
N ASN A 385 -17.54 -9.81 3.77
CA ASN A 385 -17.79 -8.88 4.88
C ASN A 385 -16.63 -7.91 5.14
N GLU A 386 -15.42 -8.24 4.70
CA GLU A 386 -14.21 -7.41 4.83
C GLU A 386 -13.85 -6.73 3.48
N ALA A 387 -14.50 -7.13 2.38
CA ALA A 387 -14.10 -6.77 1.03
C ALA A 387 -14.25 -5.27 0.73
N MET A 388 -15.24 -4.59 1.31
CA MET A 388 -15.42 -3.15 1.15
C MET A 388 -14.25 -2.38 1.78
N LEU A 389 -13.89 -2.73 3.02
CA LEU A 389 -12.78 -2.11 3.74
C LEU A 389 -11.44 -2.39 3.02
N ALA A 390 -11.20 -3.63 2.63
CA ALA A 390 -10.03 -4.01 1.85
C ALA A 390 -9.98 -3.30 0.49
N GLY A 391 -11.12 -3.17 -0.17
CA GLY A 391 -11.28 -2.43 -1.42
C GLY A 391 -10.93 -0.96 -1.28
N SER A 392 -11.26 -0.33 -0.15
CA SER A 392 -10.91 1.08 0.09
C SER A 392 -9.39 1.30 0.12
N PHE A 393 -8.63 0.41 0.75
CA PHE A 393 -7.16 0.49 0.78
C PHE A 393 -6.55 0.27 -0.61
N ILE A 394 -7.06 -0.73 -1.37
CA ILE A 394 -6.61 -0.96 -2.75
C ILE A 394 -6.90 0.28 -3.62
N GLY A 395 -8.09 0.86 -3.48
CA GLY A 395 -8.48 2.07 -4.20
C GLY A 395 -7.60 3.28 -3.84
N GLN A 396 -7.36 3.52 -2.55
CA GLN A 396 -6.48 4.58 -2.07
C GLN A 396 -5.05 4.41 -2.62
N LYS A 397 -4.52 3.18 -2.62
CA LYS A 397 -3.21 2.91 -3.23
C LYS A 397 -3.16 3.31 -4.69
N ILE A 398 -4.14 2.90 -5.49
CA ILE A 398 -4.14 3.14 -6.95
C ILE A 398 -4.35 4.62 -7.27
N VAL A 399 -5.29 5.28 -6.59
CA VAL A 399 -5.68 6.66 -6.88
C VAL A 399 -4.71 7.67 -6.27
N VAL A 400 -4.26 7.41 -5.04
CA VAL A 400 -3.37 8.30 -4.28
C VAL A 400 -1.95 7.74 -4.29
N ASN A 401 -1.61 6.91 -3.31
CA ASN A 401 -0.38 6.12 -3.23
C ASN A 401 -0.46 5.09 -2.09
N GLU A 402 0.53 4.20 -2.04
CA GLU A 402 0.62 3.13 -1.04
C GLU A 402 0.90 3.65 0.37
N PHE A 403 1.61 4.78 0.55
CA PHE A 403 1.86 5.35 1.88
C PHE A 403 0.57 5.80 2.56
N VAL A 404 -0.30 6.49 1.82
CA VAL A 404 -1.63 6.88 2.31
C VAL A 404 -2.43 5.62 2.64
N ALA A 405 -2.47 4.64 1.75
CA ALA A 405 -3.20 3.40 1.99
C ALA A 405 -2.68 2.65 3.24
N TYR A 406 -1.36 2.54 3.42
CA TYR A 406 -0.76 1.95 4.62
C TYR A 406 -1.05 2.76 5.89
N SER A 407 -1.11 4.08 5.82
CA SER A 407 -1.44 4.91 7.00
C SER A 407 -2.85 4.65 7.52
N TYR A 408 -3.81 4.46 6.62
CA TYR A 408 -5.18 4.06 6.97
C TYR A 408 -5.30 2.57 7.35
N PHE A 409 -4.44 1.72 6.84
CA PHE A 409 -4.43 0.28 7.14
C PHE A 409 -3.69 -0.05 8.43
N ALA A 410 -2.64 0.69 8.81
CA ALA A 410 -1.78 0.42 9.97
C ALA A 410 -2.54 0.25 11.30
N PRO A 411 -3.59 1.02 11.61
CA PRO A 411 -4.39 0.81 12.82
C PRO A 411 -4.97 -0.61 12.93
N TYR A 412 -5.42 -1.18 11.82
CA TYR A 412 -6.00 -2.55 11.80
C TYR A 412 -4.95 -3.64 12.06
N LEU A 413 -3.67 -3.38 11.76
CA LEU A 413 -2.57 -4.30 12.06
C LEU A 413 -2.29 -4.36 13.57
N LYS A 414 -2.46 -3.25 14.28
CA LYS A 414 -2.17 -3.09 15.72
C LYS A 414 -3.38 -3.33 16.62
N ASP A 415 -4.58 -3.49 16.06
CA ASP A 415 -5.85 -3.51 16.80
C ASP A 415 -5.88 -4.55 17.93
N LEU A 416 -5.29 -5.74 17.72
CA LEU A 416 -5.21 -6.76 18.76
C LEU A 416 -4.28 -6.37 19.93
N ALA A 417 -3.18 -5.66 19.63
CA ALA A 417 -2.27 -5.16 20.66
C ALA A 417 -2.87 -3.99 21.46
N ASP A 418 -3.74 -3.20 20.82
CA ASP A 418 -4.39 -2.03 21.41
C ASP A 418 -5.76 -2.36 22.06
N GLY A 419 -6.09 -3.66 22.24
CA GLY A 419 -7.31 -4.11 22.90
C GLY A 419 -8.57 -4.04 22.05
N GLY A 420 -8.44 -4.06 20.72
CA GLY A 420 -9.58 -4.10 19.79
C GLY A 420 -10.31 -2.75 19.63
N GLN A 421 -9.62 -1.63 19.84
CA GLN A 421 -10.22 -0.29 19.76
C GLN A 421 -10.76 0.03 18.36
N ILE A 422 -10.06 -0.40 17.31
CA ILE A 422 -10.50 -0.18 15.92
C ILE A 422 -11.79 -0.99 15.64
N VAL A 423 -11.86 -2.23 16.12
CA VAL A 423 -13.10 -3.04 16.03
C VAL A 423 -14.23 -2.37 16.80
N ALA A 424 -13.95 -1.82 17.98
CA ALA A 424 -14.96 -1.10 18.76
C ALA A 424 -15.45 0.18 18.06
N GLN A 425 -14.57 0.85 17.30
CA GLN A 425 -14.91 2.08 16.56
C GLN A 425 -15.60 1.80 15.22
N THR A 426 -15.10 0.83 14.46
CA THR A 426 -15.54 0.58 13.08
C THR A 426 -16.56 -0.55 12.96
N GLY A 427 -16.71 -1.39 13.99
CA GLY A 427 -17.53 -2.61 13.94
C GLY A 427 -16.97 -3.71 13.01
N VAL A 428 -15.80 -3.52 12.40
CA VAL A 428 -15.21 -4.45 11.43
C VAL A 428 -13.91 -5.00 11.96
N ALA A 429 -13.92 -6.30 12.29
CA ALA A 429 -12.71 -7.07 12.55
C ALA A 429 -12.08 -7.51 11.23
N MET A 430 -10.77 -7.29 11.07
CA MET A 430 -10.04 -7.76 9.90
C MET A 430 -9.31 -9.07 10.24
N SER A 431 -9.59 -10.12 9.46
CA SER A 431 -8.93 -11.42 9.61
C SER A 431 -7.44 -11.34 9.25
N ASP A 432 -6.61 -12.21 9.83
CA ASP A 432 -5.17 -12.28 9.54
C ASP A 432 -4.90 -12.55 8.05
N LYS A 433 -5.78 -13.34 7.42
CA LYS A 433 -5.74 -13.54 5.97
C LYS A 433 -5.90 -12.23 5.21
N THR A 434 -6.89 -11.42 5.54
CA THR A 434 -7.12 -10.13 4.90
C THR A 434 -5.99 -9.16 5.17
N LYS A 435 -5.46 -9.13 6.39
CA LYS A 435 -4.27 -8.33 6.73
C LYS A 435 -3.08 -8.70 5.86
N ALA A 436 -2.84 -9.99 5.66
CA ALA A 436 -1.79 -10.46 4.75
C ALA A 436 -2.06 -10.07 3.30
N ILE A 437 -3.26 -10.36 2.76
CA ILE A 437 -3.62 -10.00 1.38
C ILE A 437 -3.40 -8.50 1.13
N ILE A 438 -3.86 -7.64 2.04
CA ILE A 438 -3.73 -6.19 1.88
C ILE A 438 -2.28 -5.75 2.03
N SER A 439 -1.50 -6.32 2.96
CA SER A 439 -0.07 -6.04 3.06
C SER A 439 0.66 -6.28 1.74
N PHE A 440 0.37 -7.39 1.04
CA PHE A 440 0.94 -7.69 -0.28
C PHE A 440 0.36 -6.79 -1.38
N ALA A 441 -0.95 -6.54 -1.39
CA ALA A 441 -1.60 -5.72 -2.41
C ALA A 441 -1.09 -4.28 -2.41
N LEU A 442 -0.78 -3.74 -1.23
CA LEU A 442 -0.23 -2.39 -1.09
C LEU A 442 1.27 -2.32 -1.37
N CYS A 443 2.00 -3.46 -1.33
CA CYS A 443 3.44 -3.52 -1.49
C CYS A 443 3.86 -3.31 -2.96
N GLY A 444 3.83 -2.04 -3.42
CA GLY A 444 4.27 -1.66 -4.76
C GLY A 444 3.86 -0.23 -5.11
N PHE A 445 4.70 0.42 -5.92
CA PHE A 445 4.54 1.81 -6.34
C PHE A 445 3.51 2.02 -7.48
N ALA A 446 2.69 1.01 -7.81
CA ALA A 446 1.71 1.11 -8.87
C ALA A 446 0.53 2.01 -8.47
N ASN A 447 0.67 3.31 -8.74
CA ASN A 447 -0.33 4.36 -8.52
C ASN A 447 -0.23 5.44 -9.61
N LEU A 448 -1.22 6.34 -9.67
CA LEU A 448 -1.28 7.38 -10.71
C LEU A 448 -0.12 8.38 -10.60
N SER A 449 0.33 8.72 -9.38
CA SER A 449 1.42 9.67 -9.18
C SER A 449 2.77 9.12 -9.64
N SER A 450 2.94 7.80 -9.63
CA SER A 450 4.17 7.13 -10.06
C SER A 450 4.47 7.29 -11.55
N ILE A 451 3.47 7.62 -12.37
CA ILE A 451 3.69 7.97 -13.79
C ILE A 451 4.60 9.19 -13.90
N ALA A 452 4.35 10.22 -13.08
CA ALA A 452 5.20 11.41 -13.05
C ALA A 452 6.61 11.09 -12.53
N ILE A 453 6.74 10.19 -11.55
CA ILE A 453 8.03 9.75 -11.02
C ILE A 453 8.84 9.00 -12.10
N LEU A 454 8.20 8.08 -12.84
CA LEU A 454 8.84 7.37 -13.95
C LEU A 454 9.28 8.34 -15.07
N LEU A 455 8.43 9.33 -15.41
CA LEU A 455 8.77 10.35 -16.41
C LEU A 455 9.93 11.25 -15.95
N GLY A 456 10.05 11.53 -14.65
CA GLY A 456 11.18 12.23 -14.06
C GLY A 456 12.45 11.38 -14.06
N GLY A 457 12.39 10.16 -13.57
CA GLY A 457 13.52 9.24 -13.44
C GLY A 457 13.99 8.70 -14.80
N LEU A 458 13.22 7.80 -15.41
CA LEU A 458 13.55 7.19 -16.70
C LEU A 458 13.65 8.22 -17.83
N GLY A 459 12.75 9.20 -17.86
CA GLY A 459 12.79 10.27 -18.87
C GLY A 459 13.99 11.19 -18.71
N GLY A 460 14.54 11.35 -17.51
CA GLY A 460 15.82 12.03 -17.27
C GLY A 460 17.02 11.22 -17.76
N MET A 461 16.99 9.89 -17.63
CA MET A 461 18.05 8.99 -18.13
C MET A 461 18.03 8.85 -19.65
N ALA A 462 16.87 8.87 -20.27
CA ALA A 462 16.67 8.75 -21.73
C ALA A 462 15.66 9.77 -22.26
N PRO A 463 16.05 11.04 -22.43
CA PRO A 463 15.13 12.09 -22.87
C PRO A 463 14.46 11.81 -24.23
N SER A 464 15.14 11.06 -25.12
CA SER A 464 14.61 10.64 -26.42
C SER A 464 13.41 9.69 -26.31
N ARG A 465 13.26 8.97 -25.19
CA ARG A 465 12.17 8.00 -24.96
C ARG A 465 11.01 8.58 -24.12
N ARG A 466 11.05 9.87 -23.75
CA ARG A 466 10.07 10.47 -22.84
C ARG A 466 8.62 10.37 -23.35
N HIS A 467 8.38 10.52 -24.64
CA HIS A 467 7.03 10.36 -25.22
C HIS A 467 6.50 8.94 -25.11
N GLU A 468 7.37 7.97 -25.30
CA GLU A 468 7.04 6.56 -25.19
C GLU A 468 6.72 6.18 -23.74
N LEU A 469 7.54 6.63 -22.79
CA LEU A 469 7.30 6.46 -21.35
C LEU A 469 5.94 7.04 -20.94
N ALA A 470 5.57 8.23 -21.44
CA ALA A 470 4.28 8.84 -21.15
C ALA A 470 3.12 8.00 -21.73
N ARG A 471 3.26 7.51 -22.95
CA ARG A 471 2.26 6.66 -23.61
C ARG A 471 2.05 5.32 -22.89
N LEU A 472 3.12 4.73 -22.37
CA LEU A 472 3.09 3.45 -21.67
C LEU A 472 2.71 3.58 -20.19
N GLY A 473 2.81 4.77 -19.59
CA GLY A 473 2.72 4.99 -18.15
C GLY A 473 1.45 4.40 -17.52
N MET A 474 0.27 4.71 -18.04
CA MET A 474 -0.99 4.18 -17.51
C MET A 474 -1.07 2.66 -17.61
N ARG A 475 -0.59 2.09 -18.72
CA ARG A 475 -0.56 0.64 -18.90
C ARG A 475 0.41 -0.03 -17.93
N ALA A 476 1.54 0.62 -17.66
CA ALA A 476 2.52 0.14 -16.68
C ALA A 476 1.95 0.16 -15.26
N VAL A 477 1.16 1.18 -14.88
CA VAL A 477 0.42 1.22 -13.60
C VAL A 477 -0.56 0.05 -13.50
N VAL A 478 -1.33 -0.24 -14.56
CA VAL A 478 -2.25 -1.38 -14.58
C VAL A 478 -1.47 -2.69 -14.43
N ALA A 479 -0.38 -2.89 -15.18
CA ALA A 479 0.44 -4.09 -15.11
C ALA A 479 1.09 -4.28 -13.73
N GLY A 480 1.64 -3.21 -13.13
CA GLY A 480 2.20 -3.22 -11.78
C GLY A 480 1.14 -3.52 -10.71
N SER A 481 -0.06 -2.94 -10.85
CA SER A 481 -1.19 -3.25 -9.95
C SER A 481 -1.60 -4.72 -10.06
N LEU A 482 -1.72 -5.28 -11.27
CA LEU A 482 -2.03 -6.69 -11.47
C LEU A 482 -0.94 -7.61 -10.88
N ALA A 483 0.34 -7.21 -10.97
CA ALA A 483 1.45 -7.95 -10.36
C ALA A 483 1.36 -7.96 -8.82
N ASN A 484 1.05 -6.83 -8.20
CA ASN A 484 0.83 -6.76 -6.74
C ASN A 484 -0.39 -7.56 -6.30
N LEU A 485 -1.51 -7.46 -7.02
CA LEU A 485 -2.72 -8.23 -6.74
C LEU A 485 -2.50 -9.74 -6.93
N MET A 486 -1.68 -10.15 -7.90
CA MET A 486 -1.29 -11.55 -8.08
C MET A 486 -0.48 -12.04 -6.87
N SER A 487 0.51 -11.27 -6.40
CA SER A 487 1.26 -11.59 -5.18
C SER A 487 0.34 -11.69 -3.96
N ALA A 488 -0.61 -10.77 -3.81
CA ALA A 488 -1.60 -10.76 -2.73
C ALA A 488 -2.53 -11.99 -2.78
N THR A 489 -2.99 -12.35 -3.98
CA THR A 489 -3.85 -13.53 -4.19
C THR A 489 -3.14 -14.82 -3.81
N LEU A 490 -1.87 -14.98 -4.26
CA LEU A 490 -1.04 -16.12 -3.91
C LEU A 490 -0.73 -16.17 -2.41
N ALA A 491 -0.43 -15.02 -1.79
CA ALA A 491 -0.21 -14.95 -0.34
C ALA A 491 -1.46 -15.37 0.45
N GLY A 492 -2.63 -14.86 0.07
CA GLY A 492 -3.90 -15.24 0.68
C GLY A 492 -4.23 -16.73 0.50
N LEU A 493 -3.87 -17.31 -0.64
CA LEU A 493 -4.01 -18.74 -0.91
C LEU A 493 -3.12 -19.57 0.02
N PHE A 494 -1.82 -19.28 0.07
CA PHE A 494 -0.87 -20.06 0.84
C PHE A 494 -1.07 -19.94 2.36
N ILE A 495 -1.42 -18.75 2.85
CA ILE A 495 -1.76 -18.54 4.27
C ILE A 495 -3.05 -19.28 4.66
N THR A 496 -3.99 -19.44 3.73
CA THR A 496 -5.21 -20.23 4.01
C THR A 496 -4.93 -21.74 4.07
N LEU A 497 -3.89 -22.20 3.36
CA LEU A 497 -3.48 -23.60 3.31
C LEU A 497 -2.52 -23.98 4.47
N SER A 498 -1.89 -23.01 5.11
CA SER A 498 -0.96 -23.19 6.24
C SER A 498 -1.68 -23.27 7.56
#